data_22a5a18d3fbc86da9a5543b63139a5f1
#
_entry.id   22a5a18d3fbc86da9a5543b63139a5f1
#
_cell.length_a   1.000
_cell.length_b   1.000
_cell.length_c   1.000
_cell.angle_alpha   90.00
_cell.angle_beta   90.00
_cell.angle_gamma   90.00
#
_symmetry.space_group_name_H-M   'P 1'
#
loop_
_entity.id
_entity.type
_entity.pdbx_description
1 polymer ?
#
loop_
_entity_poly.entity_id
_entity_poly.type
_entity_poly.pdbx_seq_one_letter_code
_entity_poly.pdbx_strand_id
1 'polypeptide(L)' 'MTEPSDNAADIRAARARGGSPFLSPDQAAFYLGISSRTLQEYRTAGTGPRFRRHSRHLRYHIDDLDAWSQSLGEAGDDA' A
#
# COMPACT_ATOMS: atom_id res chain seq x y z
N MET A 1 12.73 -18.53 2.49
CA MET A 1 11.35 -18.27 2.12
C MET A 1 11.05 -16.79 2.13
N THR A 2 10.39 -16.34 1.10
CA THR A 2 10.09 -14.92 0.97
C THR A 2 8.76 -14.60 1.62
N GLU A 3 8.78 -13.63 2.48
CA GLU A 3 7.59 -13.17 3.16
C GLU A 3 7.08 -11.91 2.49
N PRO A 4 5.78 -11.69 2.44
CA PRO A 4 5.28 -10.40 1.99
C PRO A 4 5.88 -9.24 2.77
N SER A 5 6.22 -9.48 4.03
CA SER A 5 6.83 -8.46 4.87
C SER A 5 8.22 -8.07 4.38
N ASP A 6 8.90 -8.94 3.64
CA ASP A 6 10.21 -8.62 3.11
C ASP A 6 10.13 -7.47 2.10
N ASN A 7 9.10 -7.52 1.24
CA ASN A 7 8.90 -6.43 0.28
C ASN A 7 8.60 -5.12 0.98
N ALA A 8 7.75 -5.19 1.98
CA ALA A 8 7.39 -4.00 2.73
C ALA A 8 8.59 -3.43 3.46
N ALA A 9 9.40 -4.29 4.07
CA ALA A 9 10.58 -3.85 4.79
C ALA A 9 11.58 -3.19 3.86
N ASP A 10 11.78 -3.74 2.66
CA ASP A 10 12.71 -3.17 1.70
C ASP A 10 12.26 -1.80 1.25
N ILE A 11 10.99 -1.65 0.94
CA ILE A 11 10.45 -0.37 0.50
C ILE A 11 10.56 0.66 1.62
N ARG A 12 10.20 0.27 2.83
CA ARG A 12 10.25 1.17 3.96
C ARG A 12 11.67 1.62 4.24
N ALA A 13 12.63 0.71 4.15
CA ALA A 13 14.03 1.06 4.36
C ALA A 13 14.53 2.04 3.30
N ALA A 14 14.13 1.82 2.05
CA ALA A 14 14.53 2.72 0.98
C ALA A 14 13.95 4.12 1.19
N ARG A 15 12.71 4.20 1.63
CA ARG A 15 12.09 5.50 1.90
C ARG A 15 12.77 6.20 3.07
N ALA A 16 13.14 5.44 4.09
CA ALA A 16 13.81 6.01 5.27
C ALA A 16 15.16 6.60 4.90
N ARG A 17 15.82 6.05 3.88
CA ARG A 17 17.12 6.54 3.46
C ARG A 17 17.05 7.77 2.57
N GLY A 18 15.90 8.37 2.44
CA GLY A 18 15.80 9.61 1.69
C GLY A 18 14.77 9.58 0.58
N GLY A 19 14.03 8.50 0.46
CA GLY A 19 12.95 8.43 -0.51
C GLY A 19 11.71 9.15 0.00
N SER A 20 10.81 9.42 -0.93
CA SER A 20 9.54 10.01 -0.57
C SER A 20 8.66 8.97 0.13
N PRO A 21 7.82 9.36 1.10
CA PRO A 21 6.89 8.43 1.71
C PRO A 21 5.72 8.08 0.80
N PHE A 22 5.63 8.69 -0.36
CA PHE A 22 4.55 8.44 -1.29
C PHE A 22 4.96 7.41 -2.32
N LEU A 23 4.03 6.50 -2.62
CA LEU A 23 4.26 5.39 -3.53
C LEU A 23 3.30 5.50 -4.72
N SER A 24 3.78 5.09 -5.88
CA SER A 24 2.90 4.95 -7.04
C SER A 24 1.94 3.79 -6.79
N PRO A 25 0.86 3.67 -7.59
CA PRO A 25 -0.05 2.54 -7.43
C PRO A 25 0.65 1.19 -7.54
N ASP A 26 1.58 1.04 -8.48
CA ASP A 26 2.31 -0.22 -8.62
C ASP A 26 3.17 -0.50 -7.40
N GLN A 27 3.86 0.52 -6.90
CA GLN A 27 4.69 0.37 -5.72
C GLN A 27 3.85 0.05 -4.50
N ALA A 28 2.67 0.69 -4.39
CA ALA A 28 1.77 0.45 -3.27
C ALA A 28 1.26 -0.99 -3.29
N ALA A 29 0.88 -1.49 -4.46
CA ALA A 29 0.42 -2.87 -4.59
C ALA A 29 1.52 -3.84 -4.19
N PHE A 30 2.74 -3.57 -4.64
CA PHE A 30 3.87 -4.40 -4.29
C PHE A 30 4.11 -4.39 -2.77
N TYR A 31 4.02 -3.20 -2.17
CA TYR A 31 4.19 -3.05 -0.73
C TYR A 31 3.14 -3.85 0.05
N LEU A 32 1.91 -3.88 -0.45
CA LEU A 32 0.82 -4.59 0.20
C LEU A 32 0.79 -6.08 -0.14
N GLY A 33 1.56 -6.51 -1.13
CA GLY A 33 1.58 -7.91 -1.54
C GLY A 33 0.38 -8.30 -2.37
N ILE A 34 -0.24 -7.37 -3.07
CA ILE A 34 -1.38 -7.65 -3.94
C ILE A 34 -1.05 -7.16 -5.35
N SER A 35 -1.87 -7.56 -6.31
CA SER A 35 -1.66 -7.12 -7.68
C SER A 35 -2.12 -5.68 -7.85
N SER A 36 -1.57 -5.02 -8.86
CA SER A 36 -1.99 -3.66 -9.19
C SER A 36 -3.47 -3.61 -9.51
N ARG A 37 -3.96 -4.63 -10.18
CA ARG A 37 -5.37 -4.69 -10.53
C ARG A 37 -6.24 -4.78 -9.29
N THR A 38 -5.84 -5.60 -8.33
CA THR A 38 -6.59 -5.73 -7.09
C THR A 38 -6.65 -4.40 -6.34
N LEU A 39 -5.52 -3.70 -6.29
CA LEU A 39 -5.49 -2.40 -5.64
C LEU A 39 -6.40 -1.41 -6.36
N GLN A 40 -6.40 -1.45 -7.68
CA GLN A 40 -7.27 -0.59 -8.46
C GLN A 40 -8.74 -0.89 -8.19
N GLU A 41 -9.09 -2.17 -8.04
CA GLU A 41 -10.45 -2.56 -7.74
C GLU A 41 -10.90 -2.02 -6.38
N TYR A 42 -10.02 -2.11 -5.39
CA TYR A 42 -10.31 -1.52 -4.09
C TYR A 42 -10.53 -0.02 -4.20
N ARG A 43 -9.68 0.65 -4.97
CA ARG A 43 -9.81 2.11 -5.14
C ARG A 43 -11.14 2.45 -5.79
N THR A 44 -11.50 1.74 -6.83
CA THR A 44 -12.73 1.99 -7.56
C THR A 44 -13.94 1.74 -6.68
N ALA A 45 -13.87 0.72 -5.84
CA ALA A 45 -14.99 0.40 -4.93
C ALA A 45 -15.05 1.33 -3.73
N GLY A 46 -13.99 2.11 -3.50
CA GLY A 46 -13.95 3.00 -2.34
C GLY A 46 -13.64 2.30 -1.03
N THR A 47 -13.09 1.09 -1.11
CA THR A 47 -12.81 0.29 0.08
C THR A 47 -11.32 0.09 0.32
N GLY A 48 -10.47 0.70 -0.49
CA GLY A 48 -9.03 0.54 -0.35
C GLY A 48 -8.41 1.57 0.57
N PRO A 49 -7.09 1.59 0.60
CA PRO A 49 -6.39 2.57 1.41
C PRO A 49 -6.60 3.97 0.87
N ARG A 50 -6.41 4.95 1.74
CA ARG A 50 -6.51 6.34 1.35
C ARG A 50 -5.45 6.64 0.30
N PHE A 51 -5.80 7.46 -0.66
CA PHE A 51 -4.86 7.86 -1.69
C PHE A 51 -4.95 9.36 -1.91
N ARG A 52 -3.94 9.91 -2.58
CA ARG A 52 -3.88 11.34 -2.88
C ARG A 52 -3.57 11.52 -4.35
N ARG A 53 -4.02 12.63 -4.89
CA ARG A 53 -3.77 12.95 -6.27
C ARG A 53 -2.84 14.15 -6.32
N HIS A 54 -1.64 13.92 -6.81
CA HIS A 54 -0.66 14.97 -6.99
C HIS A 54 -0.64 15.32 -8.46
N SER A 55 -1.27 16.44 -8.82
CA SER A 55 -1.41 16.80 -10.21
C SER A 55 -2.26 15.70 -10.87
N ARG A 56 -1.72 15.02 -11.86
CA ARG A 56 -2.43 13.93 -12.51
C ARG A 56 -1.96 12.57 -12.02
N HIS A 57 -1.08 12.55 -11.03
CA HIS A 57 -0.50 11.30 -10.54
C HIS A 57 -1.16 10.86 -9.25
N LEU A 58 -1.53 9.59 -9.20
CA LEU A 58 -2.09 8.99 -8.02
C LEU A 58 -0.95 8.52 -7.12
N ARG A 59 -1.07 8.79 -5.82
CA ARG A 59 -0.03 8.45 -4.86
C ARG A 59 -0.66 7.91 -3.59
N TYR A 60 0.04 6.98 -2.96
CA TYR A 60 -0.36 6.41 -1.68
C TYR A 60 0.71 6.73 -0.66
N HIS A 61 0.31 7.24 0.50
CA HIS A 61 1.25 7.45 1.59
C HIS A 61 1.48 6.13 2.31
N ILE A 62 2.72 5.83 2.64
CA ILE A 62 3.08 4.55 3.22
C ILE A 62 2.35 4.29 4.53
N ASP A 63 2.13 5.31 5.33
CA ASP A 63 1.41 5.17 6.59
C ASP A 63 -0.06 4.82 6.37
N ASP A 64 -0.65 5.36 5.31
CA ASP A 64 -2.03 5.04 4.97
C ASP A 64 -2.16 3.58 4.54
N LEU A 65 -1.16 3.07 3.85
CA LEU A 65 -1.16 1.66 3.45
C LEU A 65 -1.08 0.76 4.67
N ASP A 66 -0.23 1.11 5.62
CA ASP A 66 -0.10 0.33 6.83
C ASP A 66 -1.39 0.33 7.64
N ALA A 67 -2.01 1.50 7.78
CA ALA A 67 -3.24 1.61 8.55
C ALA A 67 -4.35 0.77 7.92
N TRP A 68 -4.46 0.83 6.59
CA TRP A 68 -5.47 0.05 5.90
C TRP A 68 -5.22 -1.44 6.05
N SER A 69 -3.96 -1.83 5.91
CA SER A 69 -3.60 -3.24 6.01
C SER A 69 -3.89 -3.80 7.40
N GLN A 70 -3.60 -3.02 8.43
CA GLN A 70 -3.89 -3.43 9.79
C GLN A 70 -5.40 -3.54 10.03
N SER A 71 -6.14 -2.60 9.50
CA SER A 71 -7.60 -2.62 9.62
C SER A 71 -8.18 -3.85 8.94
N LEU A 72 -7.66 -4.19 7.77
CA LEU A 72 -8.10 -5.39 7.06
C LEU A 72 -7.78 -6.64 7.85
N GLY A 73 -6.59 -6.70 8.43
CA GLY A 73 -6.20 -7.85 9.21
C GLY A 73 -7.12 -8.08 10.39
N GLU A 74 -7.49 -7.01 11.06
CA GLU A 74 -8.41 -7.10 12.18
C GLU A 74 -9.78 -7.60 11.74
N ALA A 75 -10.26 -7.07 10.62
CA ALA A 75 -11.54 -7.51 10.10
C ALA A 75 -11.47 -8.96 9.63
N GLY A 76 -10.34 -9.34 9.05
CA GLY A 76 -10.17 -10.69 8.55
C GLY A 76 -10.19 -11.75 9.63
N ASP A 77 -9.79 -11.38 10.83
CA ASP A 77 -9.76 -12.32 11.93
C ASP A 77 -11.15 -12.83 12.28
N ASP A 78 -12.15 -12.07 11.95
CA ASP A 78 -13.52 -12.46 12.23
C ASP A 78 -14.06 -13.49 11.28
N ALA A 79 -13.42 -13.62 10.13
CA ALA A 79 -13.93 -14.49 9.08
C ALA A 79 -13.78 -15.98 9.37
#